data_d9ef774043d79fb01209f7598154bf20
#
_entry.id   d9ef774043d79fb01209f7598154bf20
#
_cell.length_a   1.000
_cell.length_b   1.000
_cell.length_c   1.000
_cell.angle_alpha   90.00
_cell.angle_beta   90.00
_cell.angle_gamma   90.00
#
_symmetry.space_group_name_H-M   'P 1'
#
loop_
_entity.id
_entity.type
_entity.pdbx_description
1 polymer ?
#
loop_
_entity_poly.entity_id
_entity_poly.type
_entity_poly.pdbx_seq_one_letter_code
_entity_poly.pdbx_strand_id
1 'polypeptide(L)'
;MTRRLARLADFSYRRRGLMVAAWIAAAFVIIGLGSSMAGEYEADYNTPGSESKEASELTERAFGGYSGQEVLVVWKDESGATKPAARKGVDAFLAEVEGIEHVEPATETRVSKDGTIASTSLPLTVPGWEVPKEDGEKLVSAAEDNSRGGLEIELAGDPIYRAQEGASPEGIGFLAAAIVLLIAFGSLVAAGLPLAIALIGFGISAGGLIALLANVIDVPDWTLAVAGLIGIGVGIDYALLVLTRFRSAMKAGKDRHDAVVEAVTTAGRSVIIAGGTVVIAVLGLFLTGLPYMYGVAISASLTVLVMMSAAVTLLPALLSILGPRVDRLRIPLLGRSLDKEGNGES
;
A
#
# COMPACT_ATOMS: atom_id res chain seq x y z
N MET A 1 13.62 -29.56 8.64
CA MET A 1 12.85 -28.32 8.85
C MET A 1 12.28 -28.23 10.26
N THR A 2 11.52 -29.17 10.74
CA THR A 2 10.84 -29.19 12.06
C THR A 2 11.78 -28.97 13.24
N ARG A 3 12.97 -29.62 13.27
CA ARG A 3 13.97 -29.43 14.35
C ARG A 3 14.54 -28.01 14.42
N ARG A 4 14.68 -27.32 13.26
CA ARG A 4 15.15 -25.92 13.24
C ARG A 4 14.08 -24.96 13.76
N LEU A 5 12.83 -25.21 13.37
CA LEU A 5 11.68 -24.43 13.86
C LEU A 5 11.46 -24.62 15.36
N ALA A 6 11.62 -25.85 15.87
CA ALA A 6 11.54 -26.11 17.30
C ALA A 6 12.63 -25.34 18.11
N ARG A 7 13.86 -25.30 17.61
CA ARG A 7 14.94 -24.51 18.23
C ARG A 7 14.65 -23.00 18.18
N LEU A 8 14.11 -22.52 17.07
CA LEU A 8 13.73 -21.12 16.91
C LEU A 8 12.61 -20.73 17.88
N ALA A 9 11.60 -21.60 18.01
CA ALA A 9 10.51 -21.43 18.97
C ALA A 9 11.00 -21.41 20.43
N ASP A 10 11.86 -22.37 20.81
CA ASP A 10 12.47 -22.43 22.12
C ASP A 10 13.32 -21.19 22.42
N PHE A 11 14.11 -20.74 21.45
CA PHE A 11 14.89 -19.51 21.58
C PHE A 11 13.97 -18.28 21.74
N SER A 12 12.94 -18.13 20.90
CA SER A 12 11.96 -17.03 20.99
C SER A 12 11.22 -17.05 22.33
N TYR A 13 10.92 -18.24 22.88
CA TYR A 13 10.30 -18.38 24.18
C TYR A 13 11.23 -17.99 25.32
N ARG A 14 12.44 -18.55 25.36
CA ARG A 14 13.42 -18.33 26.46
C ARG A 14 13.97 -16.91 26.47
N ARG A 15 14.20 -16.34 25.27
CA ARG A 15 14.76 -15.00 25.07
C ARG A 15 13.73 -14.00 24.56
N ARG A 16 12.46 -14.18 24.98
CA ARG A 16 11.32 -13.37 24.51
C ARG A 16 11.55 -11.86 24.57
N GLY A 17 12.12 -11.34 25.67
CA GLY A 17 12.43 -9.92 25.80
C GLY A 17 13.49 -9.45 24.82
N LEU A 18 14.56 -10.26 24.62
CA LEU A 18 15.60 -9.97 23.62
C LEU A 18 15.04 -10.01 22.19
N MET A 19 14.16 -10.95 21.89
CA MET A 19 13.54 -11.07 20.56
C MET A 19 12.68 -9.85 20.25
N VAL A 20 11.83 -9.42 21.19
CA VAL A 20 11.00 -8.22 21.02
C VAL A 20 11.89 -6.97 20.91
N ALA A 21 12.90 -6.84 21.78
CA ALA A 21 13.85 -5.73 21.73
C ALA A 21 14.62 -5.69 20.39
N ALA A 22 15.03 -6.86 19.88
CA ALA A 22 15.70 -6.94 18.57
C ALA A 22 14.80 -6.49 17.42
N TRP A 23 13.51 -6.85 17.43
CA TRP A 23 12.55 -6.38 16.43
C TRP A 23 12.28 -4.88 16.53
N ILE A 24 12.15 -4.34 17.75
CA ILE A 24 12.01 -2.90 17.98
C ILE A 24 13.26 -2.16 17.50
N ALA A 25 14.45 -2.66 17.88
CA ALA A 25 15.71 -2.07 17.43
C ALA A 25 15.87 -2.13 15.91
N ALA A 26 15.54 -3.27 15.29
CA ALA A 26 15.56 -3.42 13.84
C ALA A 26 14.58 -2.44 13.17
N ALA A 27 13.36 -2.31 13.68
CA ALA A 27 12.40 -1.35 13.18
C ALA A 27 12.93 0.09 13.26
N PHE A 28 13.44 0.49 14.41
CA PHE A 28 14.02 1.82 14.61
C PHE A 28 15.18 2.12 13.66
N VAL A 29 16.12 1.17 13.54
CA VAL A 29 17.30 1.33 12.68
C VAL A 29 16.90 1.36 11.20
N ILE A 30 16.07 0.39 10.75
CA ILE A 30 15.73 0.24 9.34
C ILE A 30 14.82 1.40 8.89
N ILE A 31 13.81 1.77 9.68
CA ILE A 31 12.94 2.91 9.37
C ILE A 31 13.72 4.23 9.47
N GLY A 32 14.58 4.38 10.48
CA GLY A 32 15.42 5.56 10.63
C GLY A 32 16.38 5.76 9.46
N LEU A 33 17.01 4.69 8.98
CA LEU A 33 17.85 4.74 7.78
C LEU A 33 17.00 5.02 6.52
N GLY A 34 15.87 4.36 6.38
CA GLY A 34 14.95 4.59 5.26
C GLY A 34 14.46 6.03 5.20
N SER A 35 14.08 6.63 6.34
CA SER A 35 13.62 8.02 6.37
C SER A 35 14.72 9.06 6.13
N SER A 36 15.98 8.75 6.45
CA SER A 36 17.12 9.66 6.26
C SER A 36 17.82 9.51 4.93
N MET A 37 17.67 8.35 4.28
CA MET A 37 18.37 7.98 3.04
C MET A 37 17.38 7.37 2.03
N ALA A 38 16.12 7.82 2.03
CA ALA A 38 15.14 7.37 1.04
C ALA A 38 15.60 7.73 -0.38
N GLY A 39 15.52 6.77 -1.29
CA GLY A 39 15.61 7.04 -2.72
C GLY A 39 14.29 7.62 -3.24
N GLU A 40 14.33 8.19 -4.41
CA GLU A 40 13.14 8.66 -5.11
C GLU A 40 12.36 7.46 -5.66
N TYR A 41 11.03 7.52 -5.51
CA TYR A 41 10.15 6.51 -6.08
C TYR A 41 9.85 6.89 -7.52
N GLU A 42 10.75 6.51 -8.41
CA GLU A 42 10.65 6.77 -9.84
C GLU A 42 10.76 5.46 -10.62
N ALA A 43 10.11 5.41 -11.76
CA ALA A 43 10.28 4.30 -12.68
C ALA A 43 10.18 4.75 -14.14
N ASP A 44 11.11 4.29 -14.96
CA ASP A 44 10.97 4.38 -16.42
C ASP A 44 9.94 3.34 -16.88
N TYR A 45 8.73 3.83 -17.17
CA TYR A 45 7.63 2.98 -17.69
C TYR A 45 7.81 2.61 -19.17
N ASN A 46 8.84 3.14 -19.84
CA ASN A 46 9.12 2.80 -21.21
C ASN A 46 9.66 1.38 -21.33
N THR A 47 9.11 0.62 -22.23
CA THR A 47 9.63 -0.72 -22.53
C THR A 47 10.89 -0.59 -23.40
N PRO A 48 12.05 -1.07 -22.94
CA PRO A 48 13.28 -1.00 -23.72
C PRO A 48 13.11 -1.64 -25.11
N GLY A 49 13.49 -0.91 -26.17
CA GLY A 49 13.42 -1.39 -27.55
C GLY A 49 12.01 -1.43 -28.15
N SER A 50 11.01 -0.79 -27.53
CA SER A 50 9.66 -0.68 -28.08
C SER A 50 9.54 0.50 -29.06
N GLU A 51 8.66 0.37 -30.05
CA GLU A 51 8.29 1.47 -30.95
C GLU A 51 7.72 2.68 -30.20
N SER A 52 7.05 2.45 -29.06
CA SER A 52 6.54 3.53 -28.21
C SER A 52 7.66 4.35 -27.58
N LYS A 53 8.75 3.71 -27.15
CA LYS A 53 9.92 4.42 -26.64
C LYS A 53 10.60 5.25 -27.72
N GLU A 54 10.79 4.67 -28.92
CA GLU A 54 11.34 5.41 -30.06
C GLU A 54 10.48 6.62 -30.43
N ALA A 55 9.13 6.47 -30.41
CA ALA A 55 8.21 7.56 -30.66
C ALA A 55 8.29 8.64 -29.59
N SER A 56 8.36 8.27 -28.31
CA SER A 56 8.54 9.20 -27.19
C SER A 56 9.83 10.00 -27.32
N GLU A 57 10.96 9.33 -27.60
CA GLU A 57 12.26 9.98 -27.82
C GLU A 57 12.27 10.90 -29.07
N LEU A 58 11.52 10.54 -30.10
CA LEU A 58 11.36 11.41 -31.27
C LEU A 58 10.57 12.67 -30.93
N THR A 59 9.49 12.51 -30.15
CA THR A 59 8.66 13.64 -29.70
C THR A 59 9.45 14.60 -28.83
N GLU A 60 10.18 14.08 -27.87
CA GLU A 60 11.04 14.88 -26.98
C GLU A 60 12.12 15.66 -27.77
N ARG A 61 12.78 15.00 -28.71
CA ARG A 61 13.78 15.64 -29.58
C ARG A 61 13.19 16.68 -30.54
N ALA A 62 11.98 16.45 -31.04
CA ALA A 62 11.34 17.33 -32.02
C ALA A 62 10.67 18.55 -31.38
N PHE A 63 10.09 18.39 -30.19
CA PHE A 63 9.26 19.41 -29.56
C PHE A 63 9.86 19.99 -28.27
N GLY A 64 11.05 19.55 -27.87
CA GLY A 64 11.88 20.07 -26.79
C GLY A 64 11.17 20.40 -25.48
N GLY A 65 11.28 19.56 -24.47
CA GLY A 65 10.66 19.78 -23.14
C GLY A 65 9.19 19.45 -23.03
N TYR A 66 8.54 18.98 -24.10
CA TYR A 66 7.17 18.47 -24.04
C TYR A 66 7.17 17.00 -23.60
N SER A 67 6.63 16.73 -22.44
CA SER A 67 6.57 15.36 -21.90
C SER A 67 5.59 14.44 -22.64
N GLY A 68 4.76 15.00 -23.53
CA GLY A 68 3.65 14.30 -24.17
C GLY A 68 2.45 14.09 -23.25
N GLN A 69 2.51 14.59 -22.02
CA GLN A 69 1.42 14.53 -21.06
C GLN A 69 0.79 15.90 -20.83
N GLU A 70 -0.47 15.89 -20.47
CA GLU A 70 -1.28 17.08 -20.28
C GLU A 70 -2.29 16.89 -19.15
N VAL A 71 -2.72 17.96 -18.52
CA VAL A 71 -3.94 18.00 -17.73
C VAL A 71 -5.07 18.42 -18.67
N LEU A 72 -6.04 17.53 -18.87
CA LEU A 72 -7.23 17.82 -19.63
C LEU A 72 -8.19 18.61 -18.74
N VAL A 73 -8.62 19.77 -19.22
CA VAL A 73 -9.62 20.63 -18.59
C VAL A 73 -10.90 20.50 -19.40
N VAL A 74 -11.97 20.05 -18.76
CA VAL A 74 -13.30 19.94 -19.39
C VAL A 74 -14.27 20.79 -18.59
N TRP A 75 -15.07 21.58 -19.26
CA TRP A 75 -16.15 22.32 -18.59
C TRP A 75 -17.47 22.15 -19.30
N LYS A 76 -18.51 22.21 -18.50
CA LYS A 76 -19.91 22.10 -18.94
C LYS A 76 -20.69 23.30 -18.44
N ASP A 77 -21.51 23.86 -19.31
CA ASP A 77 -22.54 24.86 -18.97
C ASP A 77 -23.76 24.60 -19.84
N GLU A 78 -24.90 24.29 -19.25
CA GLU A 78 -26.14 23.98 -19.99
C GLU A 78 -26.65 25.17 -20.81
N SER A 79 -26.26 26.37 -20.41
CA SER A 79 -26.59 27.57 -21.19
C SER A 79 -25.68 27.76 -22.41
N GLY A 80 -24.55 27.07 -22.46
CA GLY A 80 -23.54 27.06 -23.52
C GLY A 80 -22.12 27.35 -23.00
N ALA A 81 -21.21 26.42 -23.23
CA ALA A 81 -19.82 26.43 -22.72
C ALA A 81 -18.97 27.63 -23.23
N THR A 82 -19.39 28.27 -24.35
CA THR A 82 -18.70 29.42 -24.93
C THR A 82 -19.36 30.76 -24.61
N LYS A 83 -20.43 30.76 -23.82
CA LYS A 83 -21.09 32.03 -23.41
C LYS A 83 -20.21 32.85 -22.48
N PRO A 84 -20.41 34.18 -22.44
CA PRO A 84 -19.56 35.07 -21.63
C PRO A 84 -19.46 34.71 -20.15
N ALA A 85 -20.54 34.17 -19.55
CA ALA A 85 -20.56 33.75 -18.17
C ALA A 85 -19.64 32.54 -17.92
N ALA A 86 -19.78 31.50 -18.76
CA ALA A 86 -18.93 30.31 -18.69
C ALA A 86 -17.44 30.66 -18.96
N ARG A 87 -17.19 31.45 -20.02
CA ARG A 87 -15.85 31.91 -20.37
C ARG A 87 -15.19 32.65 -19.21
N LYS A 88 -15.92 33.56 -18.56
CA LYS A 88 -15.37 34.31 -17.41
C LYS A 88 -14.90 33.39 -16.28
N GLY A 89 -15.64 32.33 -15.99
CA GLY A 89 -15.24 31.34 -14.97
C GLY A 89 -14.02 30.55 -15.41
N VAL A 90 -13.99 30.08 -16.65
CA VAL A 90 -12.85 29.33 -17.19
C VAL A 90 -11.59 30.23 -17.30
N ASP A 91 -11.75 31.47 -17.79
CA ASP A 91 -10.62 32.41 -17.84
C ASP A 91 -10.06 32.73 -16.44
N ALA A 92 -10.94 32.81 -15.43
CA ALA A 92 -10.51 32.99 -14.03
C ALA A 92 -9.74 31.75 -13.52
N PHE A 93 -10.23 30.55 -13.80
CA PHE A 93 -9.51 29.30 -13.51
C PHE A 93 -8.14 29.28 -14.18
N LEU A 94 -8.07 29.55 -15.50
CA LEU A 94 -6.82 29.54 -16.24
C LEU A 94 -5.81 30.57 -15.71
N ALA A 95 -6.29 31.75 -15.32
CA ALA A 95 -5.46 32.79 -14.72
C ALA A 95 -4.93 32.40 -13.31
N GLU A 96 -5.73 31.63 -12.55
CA GLU A 96 -5.34 31.17 -11.22
C GLU A 96 -4.28 30.06 -11.29
N VAL A 97 -4.34 29.20 -12.28
CA VAL A 97 -3.36 28.12 -12.48
C VAL A 97 -2.14 28.55 -13.30
N GLU A 98 -2.16 29.76 -13.86
CA GLU A 98 -1.01 30.34 -14.54
C GLU A 98 0.16 30.53 -13.57
N GLY A 99 1.31 29.92 -13.90
CA GLY A 99 2.52 29.98 -13.07
C GLY A 99 2.66 28.86 -12.05
N ILE A 100 1.78 27.85 -12.06
CA ILE A 100 2.07 26.58 -11.40
C ILE A 100 3.26 25.93 -12.11
N GLU A 101 4.25 25.50 -11.34
CA GLU A 101 5.46 24.91 -11.87
C GLU A 101 5.12 23.67 -12.71
N HIS A 102 5.79 23.49 -13.84
CA HIS A 102 5.59 22.40 -14.80
C HIS A 102 4.26 22.40 -15.57
N VAL A 103 3.43 23.43 -15.44
CA VAL A 103 2.17 23.57 -16.19
C VAL A 103 2.32 24.69 -17.22
N GLU A 104 2.14 24.33 -18.51
CA GLU A 104 2.20 25.27 -19.62
C GLU A 104 0.83 25.90 -19.90
N PRO A 105 0.79 27.06 -20.59
CA PRO A 105 -0.46 27.71 -20.96
C PRO A 105 -1.42 26.80 -21.73
N ALA A 106 -2.72 27.03 -21.58
CA ALA A 106 -3.78 26.26 -22.21
C ALA A 106 -3.68 26.25 -23.74
N THR A 107 -3.95 25.08 -24.32
CA THR A 107 -4.02 24.89 -25.78
C THR A 107 -5.34 25.39 -26.39
N GLU A 108 -5.56 25.11 -27.66
CA GLU A 108 -6.81 25.48 -28.33
C GLU A 108 -8.04 24.81 -27.70
N THR A 109 -9.09 25.62 -27.51
CA THR A 109 -10.37 25.15 -26.98
C THR A 109 -11.13 24.36 -28.04
N ARG A 110 -11.58 23.17 -27.70
CA ARG A 110 -12.48 22.34 -28.49
C ARG A 110 -13.88 22.40 -27.88
N VAL A 111 -14.89 22.47 -28.74
CA VAL A 111 -16.29 22.59 -28.31
C VAL A 111 -17.10 21.42 -28.86
N SER A 112 -17.99 20.86 -28.06
CA SER A 112 -18.91 19.81 -28.45
C SER A 112 -19.92 20.28 -29.52
N LYS A 113 -20.50 19.33 -30.24
CA LYS A 113 -21.45 19.67 -31.35
C LYS A 113 -22.69 20.42 -30.87
N ASP A 114 -23.13 20.17 -29.64
CA ASP A 114 -24.28 20.84 -29.00
C ASP A 114 -23.90 22.15 -28.29
N GLY A 115 -22.62 22.45 -28.21
CA GLY A 115 -22.09 23.66 -27.60
C GLY A 115 -22.18 23.76 -26.08
N THR A 116 -22.56 22.68 -25.40
CA THR A 116 -22.75 22.67 -23.94
C THR A 116 -21.46 22.28 -23.17
N ILE A 117 -20.55 21.58 -23.83
CA ILE A 117 -19.27 21.12 -23.25
C ILE A 117 -18.13 21.70 -24.08
N ALA A 118 -17.07 22.11 -23.42
CA ALA A 118 -15.82 22.42 -24.08
C ALA A 118 -14.62 21.88 -23.29
N SER A 119 -13.49 21.78 -23.96
CA SER A 119 -12.25 21.30 -23.34
C SER A 119 -11.04 22.05 -23.87
N THR A 120 -10.01 22.13 -23.03
CA THR A 120 -8.66 22.53 -23.39
C THR A 120 -7.68 21.64 -22.65
N SER A 121 -6.42 21.68 -23.04
CA SER A 121 -5.36 20.95 -22.35
C SER A 121 -4.31 21.92 -21.83
N LEU A 122 -3.79 21.60 -20.66
CA LEU A 122 -2.61 22.24 -20.07
C LEU A 122 -1.42 21.28 -20.25
N PRO A 123 -0.52 21.52 -21.21
CA PRO A 123 0.65 20.69 -21.42
C PRO A 123 1.55 20.70 -20.18
N LEU A 124 2.24 19.58 -19.92
CA LEU A 124 3.20 19.45 -18.83
C LEU A 124 4.62 19.44 -19.37
N THR A 125 5.52 20.16 -18.71
CA THR A 125 6.97 20.17 -19.05
C THR A 125 7.70 18.94 -18.52
N VAL A 126 7.10 18.25 -17.55
CA VAL A 126 7.59 16.99 -16.98
C VAL A 126 6.49 15.94 -17.02
N PRO A 127 6.82 14.64 -16.90
CA PRO A 127 5.81 13.60 -16.72
C PRO A 127 4.88 13.91 -15.54
N GLY A 128 3.59 13.58 -15.68
CA GLY A 128 2.57 13.92 -14.68
C GLY A 128 2.83 13.36 -13.28
N TRP A 129 3.57 12.25 -13.17
CA TRP A 129 3.99 11.67 -11.89
C TRP A 129 5.13 12.45 -11.20
N GLU A 130 5.87 13.32 -11.91
CA GLU A 130 6.89 14.20 -11.35
C GLU A 130 6.30 15.53 -10.85
N VAL A 131 5.08 15.88 -11.29
CA VAL A 131 4.38 17.08 -10.77
C VAL A 131 4.10 16.89 -9.29
N PRO A 132 4.52 17.83 -8.41
CA PRO A 132 4.25 17.76 -6.99
C PRO A 132 2.75 17.61 -6.68
N LYS A 133 2.40 16.77 -5.69
CA LYS A 133 0.99 16.56 -5.30
C LYS A 133 0.30 17.87 -4.92
N GLU A 134 1.02 18.76 -4.25
CA GLU A 134 0.53 20.10 -3.85
C GLU A 134 0.12 20.96 -5.05
N ASP A 135 0.79 20.82 -6.19
CA ASP A 135 0.42 21.53 -7.41
C ASP A 135 -0.81 20.92 -8.09
N GLY A 136 -0.94 19.60 -8.03
CA GLY A 136 -2.19 18.92 -8.40
C GLY A 136 -3.37 19.35 -7.52
N GLU A 137 -3.18 19.48 -6.21
CA GLU A 137 -4.19 19.97 -5.28
C GLU A 137 -4.58 21.45 -5.57
N LYS A 138 -3.65 22.32 -5.95
CA LYS A 138 -3.95 23.68 -6.40
C LYS A 138 -4.82 23.70 -7.65
N LEU A 139 -4.50 22.84 -8.63
CA LEU A 139 -5.31 22.70 -9.86
C LEU A 139 -6.75 22.28 -9.53
N VAL A 140 -6.93 21.29 -8.66
CA VAL A 140 -8.26 20.82 -8.23
C VAL A 140 -9.00 21.92 -7.48
N SER A 141 -8.38 22.58 -6.52
CA SER A 141 -9.00 23.67 -5.75
C SER A 141 -9.42 24.83 -6.65
N ALA A 142 -8.57 25.22 -7.60
CA ALA A 142 -8.90 26.28 -8.56
C ALA A 142 -10.12 25.90 -9.44
N ALA A 143 -10.23 24.63 -9.86
CA ALA A 143 -11.39 24.16 -10.64
C ALA A 143 -12.68 24.21 -9.79
N GLU A 144 -12.63 23.74 -8.55
CA GLU A 144 -13.76 23.76 -7.61
C GLU A 144 -14.20 25.20 -7.30
N ASP A 145 -13.26 26.11 -7.04
CA ASP A 145 -13.53 27.51 -6.70
C ASP A 145 -14.15 28.28 -7.87
N ASN A 146 -13.86 27.91 -9.10
CA ASN A 146 -14.39 28.53 -10.30
C ASN A 146 -15.60 27.80 -10.88
N SER A 147 -16.00 26.64 -10.36
CA SER A 147 -17.22 25.90 -10.70
C SER A 147 -18.43 26.52 -9.99
N ARG A 148 -19.00 27.57 -10.58
CA ARG A 148 -20.12 28.33 -9.98
C ARG A 148 -21.16 28.71 -11.02
N GLY A 149 -22.41 28.91 -10.57
CA GLY A 149 -23.47 29.47 -11.42
C GLY A 149 -23.93 28.60 -12.58
N GLY A 150 -23.76 27.27 -12.47
CA GLY A 150 -24.10 26.31 -13.53
C GLY A 150 -22.90 25.92 -14.41
N LEU A 151 -21.75 26.53 -14.21
CA LEU A 151 -20.47 26.09 -14.78
C LEU A 151 -19.88 24.99 -13.91
N GLU A 152 -19.57 23.84 -14.49
CA GLU A 152 -18.83 22.73 -13.91
C GLU A 152 -17.49 22.61 -14.61
N ILE A 153 -16.37 22.65 -13.89
CA ILE A 153 -15.00 22.47 -14.40
C ILE A 153 -14.45 21.18 -13.79
N GLU A 154 -14.11 20.23 -14.64
CA GLU A 154 -13.53 18.96 -14.28
C GLU A 154 -12.14 18.81 -14.89
N LEU A 155 -11.24 18.17 -14.15
CA LEU A 155 -9.86 17.96 -14.55
C LEU A 155 -9.55 16.47 -14.66
N ALA A 156 -8.69 16.10 -15.60
CA ALA A 156 -8.17 14.74 -15.72
C ALA A 156 -6.68 14.76 -16.07
N GLY A 157 -5.96 13.77 -15.59
CA GLY A 157 -4.50 13.62 -15.79
C GLY A 157 -3.84 13.10 -14.52
N ASP A 158 -2.59 12.61 -14.64
CA ASP A 158 -1.87 12.02 -13.51
C ASP A 158 -1.76 12.93 -12.29
N PRO A 159 -1.43 14.24 -12.41
CA PRO A 159 -1.36 15.12 -11.24
C PRO A 159 -2.70 15.23 -10.50
N ILE A 160 -3.81 15.21 -11.25
CA ILE A 160 -5.16 15.33 -10.70
C ILE A 160 -5.55 14.03 -9.98
N TYR A 161 -5.27 12.88 -10.61
CA TYR A 161 -5.52 11.59 -9.99
C TYR A 161 -4.80 11.47 -8.64
N ARG A 162 -3.53 11.85 -8.59
CA ARG A 162 -2.73 11.82 -7.36
C ARG A 162 -3.19 12.83 -6.30
N ALA A 163 -3.67 14.00 -6.73
CA ALA A 163 -4.23 15.02 -5.84
C ALA A 163 -5.53 14.57 -5.18
N GLN A 164 -6.36 13.83 -5.91
CA GLN A 164 -7.67 13.35 -5.46
C GLN A 164 -7.60 11.99 -4.72
N GLU A 165 -6.41 11.40 -4.58
CA GLU A 165 -6.25 10.19 -3.77
C GLU A 165 -6.76 10.42 -2.35
N GLY A 166 -7.91 9.81 -2.05
CA GLY A 166 -8.55 9.82 -0.75
C GLY A 166 -7.85 8.93 0.29
N ALA A 167 -8.62 8.42 1.26
CA ALA A 167 -8.10 7.46 2.24
C ALA A 167 -7.46 6.27 1.54
N SER A 168 -6.22 5.96 1.90
CA SER A 168 -5.45 4.88 1.28
C SER A 168 -6.26 3.56 1.29
N PRO A 169 -6.33 2.84 0.18
CA PRO A 169 -7.03 1.54 0.11
C PRO A 169 -6.53 0.56 1.19
N GLU A 170 -5.25 0.65 1.56
CA GLU A 170 -4.62 -0.13 2.62
C GLU A 170 -5.23 0.17 3.99
N GLY A 171 -5.53 1.44 4.27
CA GLY A 171 -6.17 1.86 5.52
C GLY A 171 -7.58 1.30 5.65
N ILE A 172 -8.37 1.32 4.57
CA ILE A 172 -9.71 0.74 4.54
C ILE A 172 -9.62 -0.78 4.70
N GLY A 173 -8.72 -1.45 4.00
CA GLY A 173 -8.47 -2.89 4.11
C GLY A 173 -8.06 -3.29 5.52
N PHE A 174 -7.17 -2.52 6.15
CA PHE A 174 -6.72 -2.74 7.52
C PHE A 174 -7.87 -2.59 8.53
N LEU A 175 -8.72 -1.58 8.40
CA LEU A 175 -9.89 -1.39 9.25
C LEU A 175 -10.90 -2.54 9.09
N ALA A 176 -11.17 -2.95 7.86
CA ALA A 176 -12.05 -4.08 7.58
C ALA A 176 -11.50 -5.37 8.20
N ALA A 177 -10.20 -5.64 8.06
CA ALA A 177 -9.53 -6.77 8.69
C ALA A 177 -9.63 -6.70 10.22
N ALA A 178 -9.46 -5.53 10.83
CA ALA A 178 -9.59 -5.34 12.28
C ALA A 178 -11.00 -5.72 12.78
N ILE A 179 -12.04 -5.29 12.06
CA ILE A 179 -13.44 -5.61 12.40
C ILE A 179 -13.68 -7.12 12.27
N VAL A 180 -13.26 -7.73 11.17
CA VAL A 180 -13.43 -9.18 10.93
C VAL A 180 -12.69 -10.00 11.99
N LEU A 181 -11.46 -9.64 12.32
CA LEU A 181 -10.67 -10.32 13.34
C LEU A 181 -11.30 -10.18 14.75
N LEU A 182 -11.83 -9.01 15.04
CA LEU A 182 -12.51 -8.77 16.32
C LEU A 182 -13.77 -9.64 16.46
N ILE A 183 -14.54 -9.77 15.38
CA ILE A 183 -15.71 -10.65 15.33
C ILE A 183 -15.27 -12.11 15.44
N ALA A 184 -14.25 -12.54 14.68
CA ALA A 184 -13.80 -13.93 14.64
C ALA A 184 -13.19 -14.41 15.97
N PHE A 185 -12.43 -13.55 16.66
CA PHE A 185 -11.76 -13.95 17.90
C PHE A 185 -12.53 -13.59 19.17
N GLY A 186 -13.43 -12.63 19.12
CA GLY A 186 -14.17 -12.13 20.28
C GLY A 186 -13.27 -11.54 21.38
N SER A 187 -11.99 -11.27 21.10
CA SER A 187 -10.99 -10.74 22.03
C SER A 187 -10.14 -9.69 21.33
N LEU A 188 -10.05 -8.51 21.95
CA LEU A 188 -9.26 -7.39 21.42
C LEU A 188 -7.77 -7.74 21.34
N VAL A 189 -7.25 -8.49 22.32
CA VAL A 189 -5.82 -8.89 22.33
C VAL A 189 -5.55 -9.91 21.23
N ALA A 190 -6.42 -10.90 21.04
CA ALA A 190 -6.26 -11.92 20.00
C ALA A 190 -6.39 -11.31 18.59
N ALA A 191 -7.29 -10.36 18.37
CA ALA A 191 -7.46 -9.65 17.11
C ALA A 191 -6.29 -8.66 16.86
N GLY A 192 -5.83 -7.98 17.91
CA GLY A 192 -4.77 -6.98 17.82
C GLY A 192 -3.38 -7.54 17.51
N LEU A 193 -3.09 -8.80 17.90
CA LEU A 193 -1.77 -9.41 17.64
C LEU A 193 -1.45 -9.55 16.15
N PRO A 194 -2.29 -10.15 15.30
CA PRO A 194 -2.04 -10.22 13.84
C PRO A 194 -1.90 -8.84 13.21
N LEU A 195 -2.75 -7.88 13.62
CA LEU A 195 -2.69 -6.50 13.14
C LEU A 195 -1.38 -5.81 13.52
N ALA A 196 -0.92 -5.98 14.76
CA ALA A 196 0.35 -5.42 15.23
C ALA A 196 1.54 -6.02 14.45
N ILE A 197 1.53 -7.34 14.20
CA ILE A 197 2.57 -8.00 13.39
C ILE A 197 2.59 -7.44 11.97
N ALA A 198 1.42 -7.29 11.35
CA ALA A 198 1.30 -6.74 10.01
C ALA A 198 1.79 -5.28 9.94
N LEU A 199 1.39 -4.43 10.89
CA LEU A 199 1.85 -3.03 10.94
C LEU A 199 3.36 -2.90 11.16
N ILE A 200 3.93 -3.67 12.10
CA ILE A 200 5.37 -3.64 12.36
C ILE A 200 6.13 -4.12 11.12
N GLY A 201 5.68 -5.22 10.52
CA GLY A 201 6.33 -5.77 9.33
C GLY A 201 6.21 -4.83 8.13
N PHE A 202 5.05 -4.23 7.90
CA PHE A 202 4.84 -3.26 6.82
C PHE A 202 5.65 -1.98 7.06
N GLY A 203 5.67 -1.45 8.29
CA GLY A 203 6.47 -0.29 8.64
C GLY A 203 7.97 -0.50 8.37
N ILE A 204 8.52 -1.67 8.72
CA ILE A 204 9.91 -2.02 8.39
C ILE A 204 10.13 -2.13 6.89
N SER A 205 9.18 -2.75 6.16
CA SER A 205 9.31 -2.94 4.72
C SER A 205 9.16 -1.63 3.97
N ALA A 206 8.05 -0.92 4.14
CA ALA A 206 7.73 0.31 3.42
C ALA A 206 8.58 1.50 3.90
N GLY A 207 8.61 1.74 5.23
CA GLY A 207 9.33 2.88 5.81
C GLY A 207 10.86 2.71 5.84
N GLY A 208 11.37 1.53 5.49
CA GLY A 208 12.79 1.25 5.56
C GLY A 208 13.35 0.53 4.35
N LEU A 209 13.06 -0.77 4.20
CA LEU A 209 13.73 -1.59 3.19
C LEU A 209 13.45 -1.14 1.74
N ILE A 210 12.19 -0.81 1.42
CA ILE A 210 11.80 -0.35 0.08
C ILE A 210 12.34 1.05 -0.18
N ALA A 211 12.29 1.94 0.82
CA ALA A 211 12.87 3.27 0.72
C ALA A 211 14.38 3.24 0.44
N LEU A 212 15.12 2.33 1.08
CA LEU A 212 16.55 2.13 0.81
C LEU A 212 16.79 1.46 -0.55
N LEU A 213 15.90 0.56 -0.98
CA LEU A 213 15.99 -0.13 -2.25
C LEU A 213 15.86 0.84 -3.43
N ALA A 214 15.04 1.88 -3.30
CA ALA A 214 14.86 2.92 -4.31
C ALA A 214 16.14 3.71 -4.66
N ASN A 215 17.20 3.62 -3.84
CA ASN A 215 18.53 4.17 -4.20
C ASN A 215 19.31 3.29 -5.16
N VAL A 216 18.88 2.05 -5.41
CA VAL A 216 19.68 1.04 -6.13
C VAL A 216 19.00 0.56 -7.41
N ILE A 217 17.69 0.54 -7.40
CA ILE A 217 16.85 0.10 -8.53
C ILE A 217 15.63 1.01 -8.64
N ASP A 218 15.05 1.07 -9.84
CA ASP A 218 13.82 1.79 -10.10
C ASP A 218 12.67 1.13 -9.34
N VAL A 219 12.02 1.91 -8.50
CA VAL A 219 10.86 1.48 -7.70
C VAL A 219 9.69 2.41 -7.99
N PRO A 220 8.67 1.95 -8.73
CA PRO A 220 7.47 2.74 -8.97
C PRO A 220 6.83 3.24 -7.67
N ASP A 221 6.24 4.42 -7.68
CA ASP A 221 5.53 5.02 -6.53
C ASP A 221 4.39 4.15 -6.00
N TRP A 222 3.60 3.51 -6.89
CA TRP A 222 2.53 2.58 -6.52
C TRP A 222 3.01 1.24 -5.94
N THR A 223 4.33 0.98 -5.93
CA THR A 223 4.91 -0.23 -5.32
C THR A 223 4.57 -0.37 -3.85
N LEU A 224 4.49 0.76 -3.13
CA LEU A 224 4.13 0.77 -1.71
C LEU A 224 2.71 0.26 -1.48
N ALA A 225 1.76 0.62 -2.36
CA ALA A 225 0.39 0.13 -2.31
C ALA A 225 0.33 -1.39 -2.54
N VAL A 226 1.04 -1.90 -3.54
CA VAL A 226 1.11 -3.35 -3.83
C VAL A 226 1.78 -4.11 -2.69
N ALA A 227 2.92 -3.62 -2.20
CA ALA A 227 3.63 -4.22 -1.06
C ALA A 227 2.77 -4.19 0.21
N GLY A 228 2.00 -3.12 0.43
CA GLY A 228 1.05 -2.97 1.52
C GLY A 228 -0.09 -3.97 1.43
N LEU A 229 -0.74 -4.06 0.29
CA LEU A 229 -1.85 -4.99 0.05
C LEU A 229 -1.43 -6.44 0.29
N ILE A 230 -0.32 -6.86 -0.34
CA ILE A 230 0.20 -8.22 -0.18
C ILE A 230 0.74 -8.43 1.24
N GLY A 231 1.54 -7.50 1.75
CA GLY A 231 2.22 -7.62 3.02
C GLY A 231 1.26 -7.66 4.21
N ILE A 232 0.31 -6.73 4.28
CA ILE A 232 -0.67 -6.68 5.37
C ILE A 232 -1.55 -7.93 5.33
N GLY A 233 -2.07 -8.33 4.16
CA GLY A 233 -2.88 -9.53 4.00
C GLY A 233 -2.13 -10.79 4.45
N VAL A 234 -0.95 -11.01 3.89
CA VAL A 234 -0.08 -12.16 4.20
C VAL A 234 0.37 -12.14 5.67
N GLY A 235 0.71 -10.96 6.21
CA GLY A 235 1.13 -10.77 7.59
C GLY A 235 0.04 -11.16 8.59
N ILE A 236 -1.20 -10.72 8.33
CA ILE A 236 -2.37 -11.11 9.14
C ILE A 236 -2.61 -12.61 9.06
N ASP A 237 -2.64 -13.18 7.86
CA ASP A 237 -2.92 -14.61 7.65
C ASP A 237 -1.88 -15.51 8.32
N TYR A 238 -0.59 -15.17 8.21
CA TYR A 238 0.47 -15.96 8.84
C TYR A 238 0.44 -15.86 10.37
N ALA A 239 0.17 -14.68 10.88
CA ALA A 239 -0.02 -14.50 12.31
C ALA A 239 -1.25 -15.25 12.82
N LEU A 240 -2.34 -15.27 12.05
CA LEU A 240 -3.55 -16.04 12.32
C LEU A 240 -3.28 -17.53 12.45
N LEU A 241 -2.56 -18.12 11.49
CA LEU A 241 -2.21 -19.55 11.51
C LEU A 241 -1.47 -19.94 12.80
N VAL A 242 -0.47 -19.15 13.19
CA VAL A 242 0.33 -19.42 14.40
C VAL A 242 -0.51 -19.18 15.67
N LEU A 243 -1.27 -18.08 15.72
CA LEU A 243 -2.11 -17.73 16.87
C LEU A 243 -3.22 -18.77 17.13
N THR A 244 -3.92 -19.23 16.09
CA THR A 244 -4.98 -20.22 16.22
C THR A 244 -4.45 -21.57 16.71
N ARG A 245 -3.29 -22.00 16.22
CA ARG A 245 -2.61 -23.21 16.71
C ARG A 245 -2.18 -23.08 18.17
N PHE A 246 -1.61 -21.95 18.55
CA PHE A 246 -1.27 -21.67 19.94
C PHE A 246 -2.49 -21.75 20.85
N ARG A 247 -3.62 -21.09 20.47
CA ARG A 247 -4.88 -21.15 21.24
C ARG A 247 -5.43 -22.56 21.35
N SER A 248 -5.38 -23.33 20.27
CA SER A 248 -5.84 -24.73 20.28
C SER A 248 -5.00 -25.59 21.22
N ALA A 249 -3.67 -25.45 21.20
CA ALA A 249 -2.77 -26.14 22.11
C ALA A 249 -3.01 -25.78 23.59
N MET A 250 -3.21 -24.49 23.88
CA MET A 250 -3.55 -24.01 25.23
C MET A 250 -4.91 -24.55 25.71
N LYS A 251 -5.93 -24.61 24.83
CA LYS A 251 -7.24 -25.21 25.15
C LYS A 251 -7.15 -26.72 25.40
N ALA A 252 -6.23 -27.41 24.74
CA ALA A 252 -5.92 -28.83 24.96
C ALA A 252 -5.14 -29.10 26.26
N GLY A 253 -4.91 -28.08 27.09
CA GLY A 253 -4.24 -28.21 28.40
C GLY A 253 -2.70 -28.24 28.33
N LYS A 254 -2.07 -27.95 27.20
CA LYS A 254 -0.63 -27.84 27.10
C LYS A 254 -0.12 -26.63 27.87
N ASP A 255 1.09 -26.76 28.41
CA ASP A 255 1.76 -25.61 28.97
C ASP A 255 2.11 -24.57 27.91
N ARG A 256 2.47 -23.36 28.38
CA ARG A 256 2.75 -22.23 27.46
C ARG A 256 3.92 -22.50 26.53
N HIS A 257 4.97 -23.16 27.03
CA HIS A 257 6.16 -23.46 26.24
C HIS A 257 5.81 -24.45 25.11
N ASP A 258 5.17 -25.56 25.46
CA ASP A 258 4.79 -26.60 24.51
C ASP A 258 3.77 -26.08 23.49
N ALA A 259 2.85 -25.22 23.91
CA ALA A 259 1.90 -24.58 23.00
C ALA A 259 2.58 -23.67 21.96
N VAL A 260 3.60 -22.88 22.37
CA VAL A 260 4.39 -22.06 21.45
C VAL A 260 5.22 -22.94 20.50
N VAL A 261 5.90 -23.96 21.01
CA VAL A 261 6.71 -24.86 20.20
C VAL A 261 5.85 -25.59 19.19
N GLU A 262 4.68 -26.10 19.59
CA GLU A 262 3.73 -26.74 18.67
C GLU A 262 3.22 -25.77 17.60
N ALA A 263 2.82 -24.57 17.98
CA ALA A 263 2.32 -23.58 17.02
C ALA A 263 3.37 -23.26 15.95
N VAL A 264 4.62 -23.04 16.32
CA VAL A 264 5.69 -22.73 15.35
C VAL A 264 6.09 -23.95 14.53
N THR A 265 6.14 -25.14 15.11
CA THR A 265 6.54 -26.34 14.37
C THR A 265 5.48 -26.85 13.40
N THR A 266 4.20 -26.57 13.67
CA THR A 266 3.08 -26.93 12.78
C THR A 266 2.72 -25.77 11.85
N ALA A 267 2.14 -24.71 12.36
CA ALA A 267 1.72 -23.56 11.57
C ALA A 267 2.90 -22.80 10.95
N GLY A 268 4.02 -22.63 11.67
CA GLY A 268 5.20 -21.96 11.13
C GLY A 268 5.81 -22.70 9.92
N ARG A 269 5.69 -24.02 9.83
CA ARG A 269 6.06 -24.76 8.63
C ARG A 269 5.18 -24.39 7.44
N SER A 270 3.87 -24.29 7.65
CA SER A 270 2.91 -23.86 6.62
C SER A 270 3.19 -22.43 6.16
N VAL A 271 3.49 -21.53 7.10
CA VAL A 271 3.89 -20.13 6.82
C VAL A 271 5.10 -20.08 5.89
N ILE A 272 6.17 -20.85 6.20
CA ILE A 272 7.38 -20.82 5.37
C ILE A 272 7.13 -21.37 3.97
N ILE A 273 6.33 -22.44 3.84
CA ILE A 273 6.01 -23.02 2.53
C ILE A 273 5.12 -22.05 1.73
N ALA A 274 4.04 -21.55 2.33
CA ALA A 274 3.12 -20.64 1.66
C ALA A 274 3.81 -19.32 1.28
N GLY A 275 4.56 -18.72 2.21
CA GLY A 275 5.29 -17.49 1.92
C GLY A 275 6.39 -17.66 0.87
N GLY A 276 7.11 -18.80 0.91
CA GLY A 276 8.06 -19.13 -0.16
C GLY A 276 7.39 -19.25 -1.53
N THR A 277 6.19 -19.81 -1.59
CA THR A 277 5.40 -19.89 -2.84
C THR A 277 5.02 -18.50 -3.33
N VAL A 278 4.58 -17.60 -2.42
CA VAL A 278 4.26 -16.21 -2.78
C VAL A 278 5.49 -15.47 -3.30
N VAL A 279 6.64 -15.60 -2.61
CA VAL A 279 7.90 -14.99 -3.09
C VAL A 279 8.27 -15.48 -4.49
N ILE A 280 8.20 -16.80 -4.74
CA ILE A 280 8.50 -17.35 -6.07
C ILE A 280 7.51 -16.80 -7.12
N ALA A 281 6.22 -16.74 -6.78
CA ALA A 281 5.20 -16.23 -7.70
C ALA A 281 5.44 -14.75 -8.05
N VAL A 282 5.74 -13.91 -7.06
CA VAL A 282 6.00 -12.48 -7.26
C VAL A 282 7.31 -12.25 -8.03
N LEU A 283 8.34 -13.04 -7.75
CA LEU A 283 9.57 -13.01 -8.55
C LEU A 283 9.35 -13.43 -10.02
N GLY A 284 8.25 -14.10 -10.34
CA GLY A 284 7.82 -14.35 -11.72
C GLY A 284 7.61 -13.06 -12.55
N LEU A 285 7.43 -11.89 -11.93
CA LEU A 285 7.37 -10.60 -12.62
C LEU A 285 8.67 -10.27 -13.37
N PHE A 286 9.81 -10.85 -12.98
CA PHE A 286 11.05 -10.74 -13.76
C PHE A 286 10.92 -11.28 -15.19
N LEU A 287 10.00 -12.20 -15.42
CA LEU A 287 9.76 -12.81 -16.75
C LEU A 287 9.03 -11.85 -17.70
N THR A 288 8.49 -10.74 -17.21
CA THR A 288 7.82 -9.73 -18.05
C THR A 288 8.82 -8.95 -18.93
N GLY A 289 10.09 -8.90 -18.52
CA GLY A 289 11.11 -8.11 -19.18
C GLY A 289 10.98 -6.59 -18.99
N LEU A 290 10.08 -6.15 -18.10
CA LEU A 290 9.86 -4.73 -17.78
C LEU A 290 10.72 -4.33 -16.57
N PRO A 291 11.68 -3.39 -16.72
CA PRO A 291 12.61 -3.04 -15.63
C PRO A 291 11.91 -2.59 -14.34
N TYR A 292 10.88 -1.76 -14.44
CA TYR A 292 10.14 -1.26 -13.29
C TYR A 292 9.42 -2.37 -12.50
N MET A 293 9.05 -3.48 -13.14
CA MET A 293 8.47 -4.65 -12.47
C MET A 293 9.47 -5.38 -11.57
N TYR A 294 10.77 -5.18 -11.79
CA TYR A 294 11.80 -5.77 -10.93
C TYR A 294 11.78 -5.13 -9.53
N GLY A 295 11.62 -3.80 -9.48
CA GLY A 295 11.46 -3.07 -8.22
C GLY A 295 10.24 -3.54 -7.43
N VAL A 296 9.10 -3.71 -8.12
CA VAL A 296 7.87 -4.26 -7.52
C VAL A 296 8.08 -5.67 -6.98
N ALA A 297 8.69 -6.55 -7.79
CA ALA A 297 8.94 -7.95 -7.41
C ALA A 297 9.84 -8.08 -6.18
N ILE A 298 10.93 -7.31 -6.12
CA ILE A 298 11.86 -7.34 -4.99
C ILE A 298 11.19 -6.74 -3.76
N SER A 299 10.52 -5.60 -3.88
CA SER A 299 9.85 -4.93 -2.77
C SER A 299 8.77 -5.79 -2.12
N ALA A 300 7.89 -6.38 -2.93
CA ALA A 300 6.86 -7.28 -2.44
C ALA A 300 7.45 -8.56 -1.83
N SER A 301 8.50 -9.13 -2.43
CA SER A 301 9.22 -10.30 -1.89
C SER A 301 9.86 -10.00 -0.54
N LEU A 302 10.54 -8.85 -0.38
CA LEU A 302 11.12 -8.41 0.89
C LEU A 302 10.03 -8.26 1.95
N THR A 303 8.90 -7.65 1.60
CA THR A 303 7.77 -7.49 2.51
C THR A 303 7.26 -8.84 3.01
N VAL A 304 7.03 -9.80 2.11
CA VAL A 304 6.61 -11.16 2.47
C VAL A 304 7.64 -11.85 3.38
N LEU A 305 8.93 -11.72 3.09
CA LEU A 305 10.00 -12.29 3.93
C LEU A 305 10.03 -11.69 5.34
N VAL A 306 9.82 -10.38 5.47
CA VAL A 306 9.70 -9.70 6.78
C VAL A 306 8.47 -10.24 7.52
N MET A 307 7.31 -10.35 6.86
CA MET A 307 6.09 -10.89 7.47
C MET A 307 6.26 -12.34 7.94
N MET A 308 6.85 -13.20 7.10
CA MET A 308 7.18 -14.58 7.48
C MET A 308 8.08 -14.62 8.71
N SER A 309 9.12 -13.80 8.72
CA SER A 309 10.07 -13.73 9.83
C SER A 309 9.38 -13.26 11.11
N ALA A 310 8.53 -12.25 11.04
CA ALA A 310 7.74 -11.76 12.18
C ALA A 310 6.78 -12.84 12.72
N ALA A 311 6.09 -13.56 11.84
CA ALA A 311 5.16 -14.62 12.24
C ALA A 311 5.84 -15.79 12.97
N VAL A 312 7.10 -16.13 12.62
CA VAL A 312 7.81 -17.27 13.22
C VAL A 312 8.78 -16.89 14.34
N THR A 313 9.02 -15.60 14.59
CA THR A 313 9.95 -15.12 15.63
C THR A 313 9.30 -14.13 16.60
N LEU A 314 8.80 -13.00 16.11
CA LEU A 314 8.20 -11.96 16.94
C LEU A 314 6.89 -12.44 17.58
N LEU A 315 5.99 -13.00 16.78
CA LEU A 315 4.69 -13.48 17.29
C LEU A 315 4.85 -14.56 18.38
N PRO A 316 5.68 -15.61 18.23
CA PRO A 316 5.94 -16.56 19.31
C PRO A 316 6.51 -15.92 20.59
N ALA A 317 7.37 -14.91 20.47
CA ALA A 317 7.88 -14.16 21.61
C ALA A 317 6.74 -13.39 22.32
N LEU A 318 5.86 -12.72 21.57
CA LEU A 318 4.68 -12.04 22.12
C LEU A 318 3.71 -13.03 22.78
N LEU A 319 3.44 -14.17 22.15
CA LEU A 319 2.60 -15.23 22.71
C LEU A 319 3.19 -15.81 24.00
N SER A 320 4.53 -15.91 24.06
CA SER A 320 5.22 -16.34 25.29
C SER A 320 5.09 -15.33 26.44
N ILE A 321 4.93 -14.05 26.15
CA ILE A 321 4.72 -12.99 27.14
C ILE A 321 3.26 -12.98 27.60
N LEU A 322 2.33 -12.98 26.65
CA LEU A 322 0.91 -12.87 26.89
C LEU A 322 0.31 -14.15 27.50
N GLY A 323 0.70 -15.32 26.98
CA GLY A 323 0.16 -16.61 27.43
C GLY A 323 -1.38 -16.64 27.43
N PRO A 324 -2.02 -17.06 28.53
CA PRO A 324 -3.49 -17.09 28.64
C PRO A 324 -4.16 -15.72 28.52
N ARG A 325 -3.40 -14.63 28.65
CA ARG A 325 -3.93 -13.27 28.54
C ARG A 325 -4.31 -12.90 27.10
N VAL A 326 -3.96 -13.69 26.12
CA VAL A 326 -4.40 -13.54 24.73
C VAL A 326 -5.92 -13.53 24.61
N ASP A 327 -6.63 -14.26 25.48
CA ASP A 327 -8.09 -14.29 25.52
C ASP A 327 -8.72 -13.25 26.49
N ARG A 328 -7.92 -12.29 26.99
CA ARG A 328 -8.44 -11.18 27.80
C ARG A 328 -9.15 -10.13 26.93
N LEU A 329 -10.00 -9.30 27.56
CA LEU A 329 -10.83 -8.29 26.93
C LEU A 329 -11.81 -8.91 25.91
N ARG A 330 -12.47 -10.01 26.33
CA ARG A 330 -13.57 -10.58 25.56
C ARG A 330 -14.73 -9.60 25.48
N ILE A 331 -15.27 -9.41 24.29
CA ILE A 331 -16.49 -8.62 24.06
C ILE A 331 -17.67 -9.58 24.25
N PRO A 332 -18.50 -9.39 25.30
CA PRO A 332 -19.53 -10.39 25.69
C PRO A 332 -20.60 -10.65 24.61
N LEU A 333 -20.78 -9.70 23.67
CA LEU A 333 -21.81 -9.81 22.63
C LEU A 333 -21.39 -10.71 21.44
N LEU A 334 -20.09 -10.85 21.16
CA LEU A 334 -19.59 -11.55 19.96
C LEU A 334 -19.18 -12.99 20.24
N GLY A 335 -18.90 -13.35 21.50
CA GLY A 335 -18.44 -14.70 21.89
C GLY A 335 -19.54 -15.78 22.00
N ARG A 336 -20.82 -15.40 21.94
CA ARG A 336 -21.92 -16.34 22.14
C ARG A 336 -22.30 -17.21 20.93
N SER A 337 -21.93 -16.82 19.73
CA SER A 337 -22.28 -17.57 18.51
C SER A 337 -21.36 -18.77 18.23
N LEU A 338 -20.12 -18.72 18.66
CA LEU A 338 -19.13 -19.76 18.37
C LEU A 338 -19.08 -20.93 19.39
N ASP A 339 -19.56 -20.68 20.61
CA ASP A 339 -19.66 -21.76 21.63
C ASP A 339 -20.88 -22.69 21.40
N LYS A 340 -21.81 -22.34 20.50
CA LYS A 340 -22.99 -23.18 20.18
C LYS A 340 -22.74 -24.19 19.07
N GLU A 341 -21.79 -23.96 18.17
CA GLU A 341 -21.47 -24.93 17.11
C GLU A 341 -20.55 -26.07 17.57
N GLY A 342 -19.84 -25.89 18.67
CA GLY A 342 -18.96 -26.92 19.25
C GLY A 342 -19.64 -28.01 20.09
N ASN A 343 -20.90 -27.84 20.42
CA ASN A 343 -21.66 -28.78 21.29
C ASN A 343 -22.79 -29.55 20.58
N GLY A 344 -22.80 -29.57 19.28
CA GLY A 344 -23.90 -30.13 18.48
C GLY A 344 -23.60 -31.46 17.76
N GLU A 345 -22.53 -32.18 18.09
CA GLU A 345 -22.31 -33.55 17.61
C GLU A 345 -21.83 -34.45 18.75
N SER A 346 -22.77 -35.12 19.36
CA SER A 346 -22.61 -36.36 20.10
C SER A 346 -23.75 -37.32 19.78
#